data_1a2c3ee170679a7e9bb2f02ba56046de
#
_entry.id   1a2c3ee170679a7e9bb2f02ba56046de
#
_cell.length_a   1.000
_cell.length_b   1.000
_cell.length_c   1.000
_cell.angle_alpha   90.00
_cell.angle_beta   90.00
_cell.angle_gamma   90.00
#
_symmetry.space_group_name_H-M   'P 1'
#
loop_
_entity.id
_entity.type
_entity.pdbx_description
1 polymer ?
#
loop_
_entity_poly.entity_id
_entity_poly.type
_entity_poly.pdbx_seq_one_letter_code
_entity_poly.pdbx_strand_id
1 'polypeptide(L)'
;MKKLFAFIACALVCGAMSAQLKVSIMGDSYSTFTGSMPKYYDTFYPNQFCGVTEQSQQWWAQVIEKNGWQLEKNDSWSGSTVCCRGYNHDDYSDRAFVTRLNCIGNPDILFIFGGTNDDWTHEPFGDYKYSDWTKEDLYFYRPAFAYLLDNLKKLYPKMKIYSLLNDGMSENLGESMREICKHYDVPVIAVEGIEKRMNHPTAAGMTKIAEQIQAFLDSEKK
;
A
#
# COMPACT_ATOMS: atom_id res chain seq x y z
N MET A 1 -30.64 35.39 58.39
CA MET A 1 -29.40 34.93 57.71
C MET A 1 -29.75 33.89 56.67
N LYS A 2 -29.83 34.29 55.40
CA LYS A 2 -30.17 33.40 54.31
C LYS A 2 -28.84 32.92 53.68
N LYS A 3 -28.55 31.59 53.74
CA LYS A 3 -27.38 30.98 53.13
C LYS A 3 -27.70 30.68 51.63
N LEU A 4 -26.98 31.36 50.76
CA LEU A 4 -27.04 31.16 49.32
C LEU A 4 -26.11 29.98 48.95
N PHE A 5 -26.66 28.86 48.49
CA PHE A 5 -25.91 27.76 47.94
C PHE A 5 -25.69 28.00 46.45
N ALA A 6 -24.45 28.27 46.05
CA ALA A 6 -24.04 28.33 44.65
C ALA A 6 -23.77 26.90 44.14
N PHE A 7 -24.61 26.44 43.23
CA PHE A 7 -24.34 25.19 42.46
C PHE A 7 -23.38 25.52 41.32
N ILE A 8 -22.15 25.00 41.40
CA ILE A 8 -21.21 25.02 40.27
C ILE A 8 -21.56 23.83 39.42
N ALA A 9 -22.17 24.06 38.25
CA ALA A 9 -22.37 23.07 37.21
C ALA A 9 -21.05 22.85 36.46
N CYS A 10 -20.38 21.76 36.75
CA CYS A 10 -19.20 21.33 35.98
C CYS A 10 -19.68 20.73 34.69
N ALA A 11 -19.63 21.46 33.58
CA ALA A 11 -19.92 20.94 32.25
C ALA A 11 -18.75 20.03 31.82
N LEU A 12 -18.96 18.71 31.87
CA LEU A 12 -18.08 17.74 31.26
C LEU A 12 -18.20 17.87 29.72
N VAL A 13 -17.23 18.55 29.11
CA VAL A 13 -17.05 18.54 27.67
C VAL A 13 -16.46 17.16 27.32
N CYS A 14 -17.32 16.17 27.06
CA CYS A 14 -16.94 14.92 26.41
C CYS A 14 -16.62 15.24 24.95
N GLY A 15 -15.38 15.62 24.65
CA GLY A 15 -14.89 15.65 23.29
C GLY A 15 -14.92 14.20 22.75
N ALA A 16 -15.79 13.93 21.78
CA ALA A 16 -15.73 12.68 21.03
C ALA A 16 -14.36 12.64 20.35
N MET A 17 -13.41 11.85 20.89
CA MET A 17 -12.19 11.51 20.18
C MET A 17 -12.62 10.69 18.96
N SER A 18 -12.57 11.30 17.77
CA SER A 18 -12.69 10.55 16.54
C SER A 18 -11.63 9.47 16.53
N ALA A 19 -12.03 8.20 16.34
CA ALA A 19 -11.07 7.13 16.24
C ALA A 19 -10.12 7.41 15.08
N GLN A 20 -8.83 7.25 15.33
CA GLN A 20 -7.77 7.46 14.34
C GLN A 20 -7.91 6.41 13.23
N LEU A 21 -7.88 6.84 11.96
CA LEU A 21 -7.96 5.93 10.84
C LEU A 21 -6.75 4.99 10.82
N LYS A 22 -7.02 3.73 10.56
CA LYS A 22 -6.03 2.67 10.48
C LYS A 22 -5.62 2.43 9.04
N VAL A 23 -4.33 2.39 8.79
CA VAL A 23 -3.74 2.24 7.46
C VAL A 23 -2.91 0.98 7.39
N SER A 24 -3.11 0.18 6.34
CA SER A 24 -2.22 -0.93 6.02
C SER A 24 -1.51 -0.71 4.69
N ILE A 25 -0.35 -1.31 4.58
CA ILE A 25 0.50 -1.29 3.40
C ILE A 25 0.64 -2.72 2.90
N MET A 26 0.30 -2.97 1.64
CA MET A 26 0.65 -4.18 0.92
C MET A 26 1.67 -3.80 -0.14
N GLY A 27 2.93 -4.22 0.04
CA GLY A 27 4.01 -3.73 -0.79
C GLY A 27 5.11 -4.75 -1.08
N ASP A 28 6.03 -4.30 -1.91
CA ASP A 28 7.31 -4.95 -2.19
C ASP A 28 8.46 -4.28 -1.43
N SER A 29 9.70 -4.38 -1.96
CA SER A 29 10.90 -3.79 -1.37
C SER A 29 10.83 -2.29 -1.11
N TYR A 30 10.02 -1.54 -1.87
CA TYR A 30 9.87 -0.09 -1.72
C TYR A 30 9.16 0.33 -0.42
N SER A 31 8.48 -0.61 0.21
CA SER A 31 7.69 -0.37 1.42
C SER A 31 8.18 -1.14 2.64
N THR A 32 9.23 -1.98 2.49
CA THR A 32 9.78 -2.76 3.60
C THR A 32 10.60 -1.89 4.54
N PHE A 33 10.54 -2.18 5.84
CA PHE A 33 11.46 -1.66 6.85
C PHE A 33 11.53 -2.64 8.02
N THR A 34 12.73 -3.06 8.39
CA THR A 34 12.94 -4.02 9.49
C THR A 34 12.23 -3.56 10.76
N GLY A 35 11.45 -4.44 11.36
CA GLY A 35 10.69 -4.18 12.59
C GLY A 35 9.26 -3.69 12.36
N SER A 36 8.90 -3.25 11.13
CA SER A 36 7.52 -2.86 10.80
C SER A 36 6.70 -3.95 10.13
N MET A 37 7.31 -5.07 9.77
CA MET A 37 6.72 -6.20 9.03
C MET A 37 7.03 -7.53 9.73
N PRO A 38 6.40 -8.65 9.31
CA PRO A 38 6.72 -9.98 9.82
C PRO A 38 8.22 -10.31 9.70
N LYS A 39 8.81 -10.88 10.77
CA LYS A 39 10.27 -11.09 10.87
C LYS A 39 10.85 -12.03 9.81
N TYR A 40 10.05 -12.89 9.21
CA TYR A 40 10.48 -13.86 8.20
C TYR A 40 10.36 -13.33 6.77
N TYR A 41 9.85 -12.08 6.60
CA TYR A 41 9.79 -11.44 5.29
C TYR A 41 11.14 -10.81 4.96
N ASP A 42 11.56 -10.94 3.70
CA ASP A 42 12.75 -10.26 3.20
C ASP A 42 12.55 -8.75 3.22
N THR A 43 13.60 -8.03 3.61
CA THR A 43 13.58 -6.57 3.73
C THR A 43 14.66 -5.95 2.85
N PHE A 44 14.40 -4.74 2.35
CA PHE A 44 15.39 -3.92 1.69
C PHE A 44 15.88 -2.77 2.58
N TYR A 45 15.00 -2.21 3.39
CA TYR A 45 15.33 -1.11 4.32
C TYR A 45 15.37 -1.59 5.77
N PRO A 46 16.26 -0.98 6.61
CA PRO A 46 17.11 0.19 6.38
C PRO A 46 18.23 -0.07 5.36
N ASN A 47 18.58 0.96 4.58
CA ASN A 47 19.64 0.87 3.58
C ASN A 47 20.43 2.19 3.52
N GLN A 48 21.71 2.14 3.89
CA GLN A 48 22.58 3.31 3.95
C GLN A 48 22.89 3.90 2.57
N PHE A 49 22.98 3.07 1.53
CA PHE A 49 23.26 3.56 0.17
C PHE A 49 22.11 4.39 -0.39
N CYS A 50 20.89 4.08 0.03
CA CYS A 50 19.69 4.87 -0.29
C CYS A 50 19.48 6.03 0.69
N GLY A 51 20.23 6.08 1.80
CA GLY A 51 20.07 7.09 2.85
C GLY A 51 18.80 6.95 3.67
N VAL A 52 18.12 5.79 3.60
CA VAL A 52 16.92 5.47 4.38
C VAL A 52 17.36 4.56 5.53
N THR A 53 17.60 5.14 6.68
CA THR A 53 18.11 4.46 7.88
C THR A 53 17.11 4.42 9.02
N GLU A 54 16.08 5.26 8.96
CA GLU A 54 15.03 5.36 9.95
C GLU A 54 13.65 5.10 9.33
N GLN A 55 12.76 4.46 10.09
CA GLN A 55 11.41 4.15 9.65
C GLN A 55 10.61 5.40 9.25
N SER A 56 10.82 6.51 9.95
CA SER A 56 10.17 7.80 9.67
C SER A 56 10.49 8.36 8.28
N GLN A 57 11.56 7.89 7.65
CA GLN A 57 11.92 8.27 6.28
C GLN A 57 11.14 7.47 5.22
N GLN A 58 10.46 6.40 5.59
CA GLN A 58 9.62 5.64 4.66
C GLN A 58 8.43 6.48 4.18
N TRP A 59 8.08 6.34 2.90
CA TRP A 59 6.96 7.08 2.29
C TRP A 59 5.65 6.91 3.07
N TRP A 60 5.36 5.68 3.48
CA TRP A 60 4.14 5.37 4.22
C TRP A 60 4.14 5.96 5.64
N ALA A 61 5.30 5.98 6.30
CA ALA A 61 5.42 6.57 7.64
C ALA A 61 5.15 8.08 7.58
N GLN A 62 5.70 8.78 6.56
CA GLN A 62 5.47 10.20 6.34
C GLN A 62 4.00 10.52 6.04
N VAL A 63 3.33 9.70 5.20
CA VAL A 63 1.89 9.87 4.89
C VAL A 63 1.04 9.65 6.13
N ILE A 64 1.33 8.61 6.91
CA ILE A 64 0.61 8.28 8.15
C ILE A 64 0.76 9.40 9.18
N GLU A 65 1.98 9.88 9.42
CA GLU A 65 2.27 10.97 10.36
C GLU A 65 1.54 12.26 9.96
N LYS A 66 1.64 12.65 8.69
CA LYS A 66 1.03 13.89 8.18
C LYS A 66 -0.49 13.93 8.33
N ASN A 67 -1.15 12.79 8.22
CA ASN A 67 -2.60 12.69 8.35
C ASN A 67 -3.07 12.35 9.77
N GLY A 68 -2.15 12.14 10.71
CA GLY A 68 -2.50 11.72 12.07
C GLY A 68 -3.15 10.33 12.10
N TRP A 69 -2.83 9.44 11.15
CA TRP A 69 -3.34 8.08 11.07
C TRP A 69 -2.52 7.11 11.93
N GLN A 70 -2.95 5.87 11.99
CA GLN A 70 -2.26 4.80 12.70
C GLN A 70 -1.88 3.69 11.71
N LEU A 71 -0.64 3.19 11.78
CA LEU A 71 -0.27 1.96 11.07
C LEU A 71 -0.98 0.78 11.71
N GLU A 72 -1.86 0.11 10.95
CA GLU A 72 -2.47 -1.16 11.36
C GLU A 72 -1.51 -2.31 11.06
N LYS A 73 -1.01 -2.37 9.82
CA LYS A 73 -0.05 -3.38 9.41
C LYS A 73 0.75 -2.97 8.18
N ASN A 74 2.05 -3.26 8.20
CA ASN A 74 2.87 -3.29 7.00
C ASN A 74 3.04 -4.75 6.56
N ASP A 75 2.41 -5.12 5.46
CA ASP A 75 2.50 -6.44 4.85
C ASP A 75 3.31 -6.36 3.54
N SER A 76 4.49 -5.78 3.62
CA SER A 76 5.41 -5.65 2.49
C SER A 76 6.50 -6.72 2.55
N TRP A 77 6.86 -7.31 1.40
CA TRP A 77 7.89 -8.32 1.28
C TRP A 77 8.81 -8.00 0.10
N SER A 78 10.11 -7.85 0.35
CA SER A 78 11.08 -7.51 -0.68
C SER A 78 11.11 -8.57 -1.79
N GLY A 79 11.10 -8.13 -3.06
CA GLY A 79 11.09 -9.01 -4.23
C GLY A 79 9.75 -9.66 -4.55
N SER A 80 8.69 -9.44 -3.74
CA SER A 80 7.38 -10.03 -4.02
C SER A 80 6.72 -9.42 -5.26
N THR A 81 6.04 -10.28 -6.01
CA THR A 81 5.20 -9.97 -7.17
C THR A 81 3.72 -9.91 -6.76
N VAL A 82 2.89 -9.29 -7.56
CA VAL A 82 1.43 -9.37 -7.41
C VAL A 82 0.96 -10.78 -7.72
N CYS A 83 1.40 -11.34 -8.85
CA CYS A 83 1.10 -12.72 -9.25
C CYS A 83 2.03 -13.73 -8.59
N CYS A 84 1.70 -15.02 -8.70
CA CYS A 84 2.50 -16.11 -8.14
C CYS A 84 3.76 -16.45 -8.95
N ARG A 85 4.02 -15.76 -10.07
CA ARG A 85 5.23 -15.95 -10.86
C ARG A 85 6.29 -14.94 -10.47
N GLY A 86 7.47 -15.43 -10.13
CA GLY A 86 8.62 -14.62 -9.76
C GLY A 86 9.70 -14.59 -10.83
N TYR A 87 10.89 -14.15 -10.44
CA TYR A 87 12.07 -14.15 -11.31
C TYR A 87 12.45 -15.55 -11.76
N ASN A 88 12.96 -15.67 -12.98
CA ASN A 88 13.38 -16.94 -13.59
C ASN A 88 12.27 -18.01 -13.63
N HIS A 89 11.02 -17.62 -13.76
CA HIS A 89 9.84 -18.48 -13.73
C HIS A 89 9.60 -19.20 -12.38
N ASP A 90 10.25 -18.78 -11.30
CA ASP A 90 10.08 -19.37 -9.98
C ASP A 90 8.65 -19.19 -9.45
N ASP A 91 8.23 -20.12 -8.60
CA ASP A 91 6.96 -20.05 -7.88
C ASP A 91 7.10 -19.16 -6.65
N TYR A 92 6.45 -17.99 -6.67
CA TYR A 92 6.39 -17.03 -5.56
C TYR A 92 5.05 -17.07 -4.82
N SER A 93 4.32 -18.20 -4.92
CA SER A 93 3.04 -18.35 -4.19
C SER A 93 3.18 -18.25 -2.66
N ASP A 94 4.39 -18.39 -2.12
CA ASP A 94 4.70 -18.18 -0.70
C ASP A 94 4.71 -16.70 -0.29
N ARG A 95 4.89 -15.77 -1.24
CA ARG A 95 5.09 -14.33 -1.00
C ARG A 95 4.29 -13.40 -1.89
N ALA A 96 3.59 -13.89 -2.90
CA ALA A 96 2.79 -13.10 -3.84
C ALA A 96 1.69 -12.29 -3.12
N PHE A 97 1.32 -11.11 -3.65
CA PHE A 97 0.25 -10.30 -3.06
C PHE A 97 -1.07 -11.06 -3.00
N VAL A 98 -1.40 -11.82 -4.06
CA VAL A 98 -2.65 -12.60 -4.14
C VAL A 98 -2.79 -13.66 -3.03
N THR A 99 -1.68 -14.13 -2.47
CA THR A 99 -1.69 -15.13 -1.40
C THR A 99 -1.69 -14.52 -0.01
N ARG A 100 -1.39 -13.22 0.11
CA ARG A 100 -1.28 -12.48 1.37
C ARG A 100 -2.46 -11.53 1.63
N LEU A 101 -3.51 -11.58 0.82
CA LEU A 101 -4.66 -10.67 0.91
C LEU A 101 -5.36 -10.66 2.29
N ASN A 102 -5.24 -11.73 3.07
CA ASN A 102 -5.75 -11.82 4.44
C ASN A 102 -4.74 -11.37 5.51
N CYS A 103 -3.54 -10.95 5.10
CA CYS A 103 -2.46 -10.60 6.02
C CYS A 103 -2.40 -9.11 6.39
N ILE A 104 -3.34 -8.29 5.91
CA ILE A 104 -3.33 -6.83 6.05
C ILE A 104 -3.96 -6.31 7.36
N GLY A 105 -4.42 -7.18 8.27
CA GLY A 105 -5.17 -6.77 9.46
C GLY A 105 -6.59 -6.31 9.14
N ASN A 106 -7.05 -5.26 9.83
CA ASN A 106 -8.40 -4.68 9.61
C ASN A 106 -8.30 -3.15 9.45
N PRO A 107 -7.75 -2.66 8.34
CA PRO A 107 -7.55 -1.25 8.10
C PRO A 107 -8.80 -0.54 7.56
N ASP A 108 -8.84 0.79 7.73
CA ASP A 108 -9.77 1.68 7.06
C ASP A 108 -9.26 2.06 5.65
N ILE A 109 -7.93 2.09 5.48
CA ILE A 109 -7.25 2.45 4.23
C ILE A 109 -6.16 1.42 3.93
N LEU A 110 -6.09 0.97 2.68
CA LEU A 110 -5.02 0.12 2.16
C LEU A 110 -4.29 0.84 1.02
N PHE A 111 -2.97 0.96 1.13
CA PHE A 111 -2.11 1.29 0.01
C PHE A 111 -1.48 0.02 -0.55
N ILE A 112 -1.68 -0.21 -1.85
CA ILE A 112 -1.03 -1.31 -2.59
C ILE A 112 0.10 -0.69 -3.42
N PHE A 113 1.35 -1.03 -3.10
CA PHE A 113 2.52 -0.60 -3.87
C PHE A 113 3.25 -1.82 -4.40
N GLY A 114 2.81 -2.30 -5.56
CA GLY A 114 3.30 -3.51 -6.21
C GLY A 114 3.22 -3.43 -7.72
N GLY A 115 3.62 -4.52 -8.38
CA GLY A 115 3.74 -4.59 -9.83
C GLY A 115 5.15 -4.28 -10.34
N THR A 116 6.01 -3.65 -9.53
CA THR A 116 7.40 -3.37 -9.90
C THR A 116 8.16 -4.65 -10.24
N ASN A 117 8.06 -5.67 -9.40
CA ASN A 117 8.73 -6.94 -9.66
C ASN A 117 8.05 -7.72 -10.81
N ASP A 118 6.72 -7.62 -10.95
CA ASP A 118 6.03 -8.23 -12.11
C ASP A 118 6.52 -7.66 -13.43
N ASP A 119 6.79 -6.35 -13.51
CA ASP A 119 7.37 -5.70 -14.68
C ASP A 119 8.83 -6.13 -14.92
N TRP A 120 9.61 -6.21 -13.86
CA TRP A 120 11.04 -6.55 -13.94
C TRP A 120 11.31 -8.04 -14.20
N THR A 121 10.36 -8.93 -13.95
CA THR A 121 10.48 -10.33 -14.33
C THR A 121 10.44 -10.53 -15.84
N HIS A 122 9.86 -9.57 -16.58
CA HIS A 122 9.58 -9.66 -18.01
C HIS A 122 8.70 -10.87 -18.40
N GLU A 123 7.92 -11.39 -17.45
CA GLU A 123 6.98 -12.44 -17.68
C GLU A 123 5.72 -11.93 -18.40
N PRO A 124 5.00 -12.80 -19.15
CA PRO A 124 3.73 -12.41 -19.74
C PRO A 124 2.70 -11.96 -18.70
N PHE A 125 2.02 -10.85 -18.92
CA PHE A 125 1.00 -10.33 -18.00
C PHE A 125 -0.34 -11.09 -18.06
N GLY A 126 -0.53 -11.95 -19.07
CA GLY A 126 -1.77 -12.68 -19.30
C GLY A 126 -2.89 -11.80 -19.86
N ASP A 127 -4.06 -12.41 -20.04
CA ASP A 127 -5.26 -11.71 -20.50
C ASP A 127 -6.00 -11.03 -19.34
N TYR A 128 -6.82 -10.02 -19.65
CA TYR A 128 -7.73 -9.44 -18.65
C TYR A 128 -8.81 -10.47 -18.28
N LYS A 129 -8.96 -10.75 -16.99
CA LYS A 129 -9.94 -11.68 -16.46
C LYS A 129 -10.49 -11.18 -15.14
N TYR A 130 -11.82 -11.10 -15.02
CA TYR A 130 -12.51 -10.47 -13.89
C TYR A 130 -13.44 -11.42 -13.13
N SER A 131 -13.49 -12.70 -13.51
CA SER A 131 -14.25 -13.76 -12.81
C SER A 131 -13.68 -15.14 -13.14
N ASP A 132 -14.16 -16.15 -12.43
CA ASP A 132 -13.89 -17.57 -12.70
C ASP A 132 -12.39 -17.91 -12.81
N TRP A 133 -11.58 -17.29 -11.93
CA TRP A 133 -10.14 -17.51 -11.93
C TRP A 133 -9.78 -18.95 -11.57
N THR A 134 -8.88 -19.53 -12.33
CA THR A 134 -8.19 -20.78 -12.00
C THR A 134 -6.92 -20.49 -11.20
N LYS A 135 -6.30 -21.54 -10.66
CA LYS A 135 -5.00 -21.39 -9.99
C LYS A 135 -3.92 -20.89 -10.95
N GLU A 136 -3.97 -21.34 -12.20
CA GLU A 136 -3.02 -20.97 -13.26
C GLU A 136 -3.12 -19.48 -13.62
N ASP A 137 -4.31 -18.91 -13.60
CA ASP A 137 -4.52 -17.48 -13.85
C ASP A 137 -3.73 -16.60 -12.85
N LEU A 138 -3.57 -17.06 -11.62
CA LEU A 138 -2.85 -16.31 -10.59
C LEU A 138 -1.33 -16.23 -10.81
N TYR A 139 -0.81 -16.92 -11.82
CA TYR A 139 0.59 -16.81 -12.26
C TYR A 139 0.81 -15.75 -13.32
N PHE A 140 -0.22 -14.96 -13.67
CA PHE A 140 -0.14 -13.85 -14.62
C PHE A 140 -0.64 -12.56 -13.93
N TYR A 141 0.06 -11.46 -14.18
CA TYR A 141 -0.19 -10.19 -13.48
C TYR A 141 -1.65 -9.70 -13.59
N ARG A 142 -2.20 -9.63 -14.82
CA ARG A 142 -3.54 -9.06 -15.04
C ARG A 142 -4.65 -9.82 -14.31
N PRO A 143 -4.80 -11.14 -14.47
CA PRO A 143 -5.84 -11.85 -13.72
C PRO A 143 -5.53 -11.91 -12.21
N ALA A 144 -4.27 -11.97 -11.80
CA ALA A 144 -3.88 -11.96 -10.40
C ALA A 144 -4.23 -10.62 -9.72
N PHE A 145 -3.95 -9.49 -10.37
CA PHE A 145 -4.28 -8.18 -9.81
C PHE A 145 -5.79 -7.95 -9.76
N ALA A 146 -6.54 -8.38 -10.79
CA ALA A 146 -8.00 -8.36 -10.77
C ALA A 146 -8.56 -9.22 -9.63
N TYR A 147 -8.06 -10.44 -9.46
CA TYR A 147 -8.41 -11.33 -8.35
C TYR A 147 -8.14 -10.69 -6.99
N LEU A 148 -6.97 -10.06 -6.82
CA LEU A 148 -6.59 -9.37 -5.59
C LEU A 148 -7.61 -8.29 -5.23
N LEU A 149 -7.92 -7.38 -6.15
CA LEU A 149 -8.84 -6.27 -5.91
C LEU A 149 -10.27 -6.75 -5.65
N ASP A 150 -10.75 -7.74 -6.41
CA ASP A 150 -12.08 -8.33 -6.22
C ASP A 150 -12.24 -8.90 -4.81
N ASN A 151 -11.27 -9.69 -4.37
CA ASN A 151 -11.31 -10.32 -3.05
C ASN A 151 -11.13 -9.32 -1.91
N LEU A 152 -10.24 -8.34 -2.05
CA LEU A 152 -10.08 -7.29 -1.04
C LEU A 152 -11.37 -6.49 -0.86
N LYS A 153 -12.07 -6.11 -1.94
CA LYS A 153 -13.35 -5.40 -1.85
C LYS A 153 -14.47 -6.25 -1.23
N LYS A 154 -14.47 -7.56 -1.46
CA LYS A 154 -15.42 -8.49 -0.83
C LYS A 154 -15.14 -8.71 0.65
N LEU A 155 -13.88 -8.89 1.03
CA LEU A 155 -13.47 -9.13 2.41
C LEU A 155 -13.55 -7.87 3.27
N TYR A 156 -13.26 -6.70 2.68
CA TYR A 156 -13.18 -5.41 3.37
C TYR A 156 -14.05 -4.36 2.68
N PRO A 157 -15.38 -4.49 2.68
CA PRO A 157 -16.28 -3.65 1.83
C PRO A 157 -16.30 -2.17 2.21
N LYS A 158 -15.76 -1.79 3.37
CA LYS A 158 -15.66 -0.39 3.83
C LYS A 158 -14.26 0.19 3.70
N MET A 159 -13.27 -0.65 3.40
CA MET A 159 -11.88 -0.23 3.26
C MET A 159 -11.68 0.57 1.99
N LYS A 160 -11.03 1.71 2.09
CA LYS A 160 -10.59 2.49 0.94
C LYS A 160 -9.26 1.93 0.43
N ILE A 161 -9.18 1.65 -0.86
CA ILE A 161 -7.98 1.09 -1.49
C ILE A 161 -7.38 2.14 -2.43
N TYR A 162 -6.07 2.31 -2.38
CA TYR A 162 -5.27 3.08 -3.33
C TYR A 162 -4.19 2.21 -3.92
N SER A 163 -4.07 2.20 -5.25
CA SER A 163 -2.99 1.53 -5.97
C SER A 163 -1.91 2.54 -6.35
N LEU A 164 -0.66 2.25 -6.04
CA LEU A 164 0.47 3.10 -6.37
C LEU A 164 1.18 2.54 -7.61
N LEU A 165 1.28 3.35 -8.66
CA LEU A 165 2.05 3.03 -9.85
C LEU A 165 3.45 3.64 -9.73
N ASN A 166 4.47 2.78 -9.74
CA ASN A 166 5.86 3.18 -9.59
C ASN A 166 6.36 3.94 -10.83
N ASP A 167 7.33 4.83 -10.59
CA ASP A 167 8.07 5.57 -11.63
C ASP A 167 8.95 4.63 -12.46
N GLY A 168 8.96 4.83 -13.78
CA GLY A 168 9.82 4.11 -14.73
C GLY A 168 9.38 2.69 -15.05
N MET A 169 8.11 2.35 -14.82
CA MET A 169 7.52 1.08 -15.24
C MET A 169 7.18 1.08 -16.73
N SER A 170 7.06 -0.13 -17.32
CA SER A 170 6.62 -0.27 -18.69
C SER A 170 5.21 0.31 -18.91
N GLU A 171 4.96 0.82 -20.12
CA GLU A 171 3.63 1.28 -20.50
C GLU A 171 2.58 0.18 -20.32
N ASN A 172 2.94 -1.06 -20.68
CA ASN A 172 2.08 -2.23 -20.54
C ASN A 172 1.64 -2.49 -19.09
N LEU A 173 2.54 -2.33 -18.10
CA LEU A 173 2.17 -2.44 -16.69
C LEU A 173 1.26 -1.28 -16.29
N GLY A 174 1.62 -0.06 -16.65
CA GLY A 174 0.85 1.14 -16.33
C GLY A 174 -0.58 1.09 -16.87
N GLU A 175 -0.75 0.71 -18.12
CA GLU A 175 -2.07 0.51 -18.74
C GLU A 175 -2.85 -0.62 -18.05
N SER A 176 -2.21 -1.76 -17.80
CA SER A 176 -2.84 -2.90 -17.13
C SER A 176 -3.35 -2.53 -15.74
N MET A 177 -2.54 -1.83 -14.95
CA MET A 177 -2.92 -1.39 -13.61
C MET A 177 -4.12 -0.42 -13.68
N ARG A 178 -4.08 0.57 -14.56
CA ARG A 178 -5.16 1.56 -14.71
C ARG A 178 -6.47 0.93 -15.15
N GLU A 179 -6.43 0.01 -16.12
CA GLU A 179 -7.64 -0.67 -16.62
C GLU A 179 -8.28 -1.53 -15.53
N ILE A 180 -7.49 -2.32 -14.81
CA ILE A 180 -7.99 -3.17 -13.73
C ILE A 180 -8.51 -2.32 -12.56
N CYS A 181 -7.78 -1.30 -12.15
CA CYS A 181 -8.21 -0.40 -11.08
C CYS A 181 -9.50 0.35 -11.44
N LYS A 182 -9.65 0.78 -12.70
CA LYS A 182 -10.88 1.39 -13.21
C LYS A 182 -12.08 0.44 -13.11
N HIS A 183 -11.90 -0.85 -13.46
CA HIS A 183 -12.95 -1.86 -13.34
C HIS A 183 -13.47 -2.00 -11.91
N TYR A 184 -12.58 -1.89 -10.91
CA TYR A 184 -12.93 -2.03 -9.50
C TYR A 184 -13.15 -0.70 -8.77
N ASP A 185 -13.16 0.43 -9.47
CA ASP A 185 -13.27 1.75 -8.85
C ASP A 185 -12.22 1.96 -7.74
N VAL A 186 -10.96 1.69 -8.09
CA VAL A 186 -9.79 1.88 -7.23
C VAL A 186 -8.93 3.01 -7.81
N PRO A 187 -8.68 4.09 -7.08
CA PRO A 187 -7.80 5.15 -7.55
C PRO A 187 -6.36 4.67 -7.77
N VAL A 188 -5.75 5.12 -8.87
CA VAL A 188 -4.32 4.93 -9.15
C VAL A 188 -3.57 6.22 -8.90
N ILE A 189 -2.59 6.17 -8.02
CA ILE A 189 -1.66 7.28 -7.75
C ILE A 189 -0.35 6.95 -8.46
N ALA A 190 -0.10 7.57 -9.60
CA ALA A 190 1.17 7.46 -10.30
C ALA A 190 2.19 8.38 -9.63
N VAL A 191 3.34 7.83 -9.25
CA VAL A 191 4.45 8.60 -8.71
C VAL A 191 5.52 8.78 -9.77
N GLU A 192 6.11 9.98 -9.86
CA GLU A 192 7.01 10.37 -10.93
C GLU A 192 8.22 11.16 -10.39
N GLY A 193 9.34 11.06 -11.10
CA GLY A 193 10.56 11.79 -10.76
C GLY A 193 11.17 11.36 -9.43
N ILE A 194 11.11 10.07 -9.13
CA ILE A 194 11.60 9.50 -7.87
C ILE A 194 13.12 9.27 -7.95
N GLU A 195 13.87 9.92 -7.07
CA GLU A 195 15.30 9.66 -6.94
C GLU A 195 15.53 8.24 -6.41
N LYS A 196 16.33 7.48 -7.15
CA LYS A 196 16.62 6.07 -6.86
C LYS A 196 18.11 5.78 -6.83
N ARG A 197 18.52 4.86 -5.96
CA ARG A 197 19.82 4.18 -5.97
C ARG A 197 19.60 2.69 -5.88
N MET A 198 20.38 1.91 -6.61
CA MET A 198 20.16 0.45 -6.70
C MET A 198 18.69 0.12 -7.08
N ASN A 199 18.12 0.89 -7.98
CA ASN A 199 16.72 0.84 -8.41
C ASN A 199 15.67 1.06 -7.30
N HIS A 200 16.06 1.52 -6.11
CA HIS A 200 15.17 1.77 -4.97
C HIS A 200 15.18 3.24 -4.56
N PRO A 201 14.06 3.77 -4.05
CA PRO A 201 13.98 5.15 -3.61
C PRO A 201 15.04 5.51 -2.56
N THR A 202 15.68 6.67 -2.75
CA THR A 202 16.49 7.31 -1.70
C THR A 202 15.58 7.96 -0.65
N ALA A 203 16.17 8.50 0.43
CA ALA A 203 15.40 9.27 1.41
C ALA A 203 14.62 10.43 0.74
N ALA A 204 15.25 11.13 -0.22
CA ALA A 204 14.57 12.16 -1.03
C ALA A 204 13.47 11.56 -1.92
N GLY A 205 13.72 10.39 -2.52
CA GLY A 205 12.73 9.65 -3.29
C GLY A 205 11.51 9.23 -2.45
N MET A 206 11.73 8.75 -1.21
CA MET A 206 10.65 8.42 -0.28
C MET A 206 9.79 9.64 0.06
N THR A 207 10.42 10.79 0.34
CA THR A 207 9.69 12.04 0.60
C THR A 207 8.89 12.47 -0.64
N LYS A 208 9.48 12.35 -1.83
CA LYS A 208 8.78 12.69 -3.08
C LYS A 208 7.56 11.82 -3.33
N ILE A 209 7.63 10.51 -3.02
CA ILE A 209 6.48 9.60 -3.07
C ILE A 209 5.39 10.08 -2.09
N ALA A 210 5.77 10.33 -0.84
CA ALA A 210 4.83 10.77 0.20
C ALA A 210 4.13 12.10 -0.17
N GLU A 211 4.85 13.07 -0.72
CA GLU A 211 4.31 14.35 -1.18
C GLU A 211 3.27 14.17 -2.30
N GLN A 212 3.54 13.30 -3.26
CA GLN A 212 2.63 13.05 -4.37
C GLN A 212 1.36 12.31 -3.91
N ILE A 213 1.50 11.33 -3.01
CA ILE A 213 0.35 10.69 -2.38
C ILE A 213 -0.48 11.72 -1.61
N GLN A 214 0.15 12.59 -0.83
CA GLN A 214 -0.55 13.62 -0.07
C GLN A 214 -1.29 14.61 -0.97
N ALA A 215 -0.65 15.04 -2.05
CA ALA A 215 -1.28 15.94 -3.03
C ALA A 215 -2.56 15.32 -3.65
N PHE A 216 -2.51 14.01 -3.94
CA PHE A 216 -3.67 13.25 -4.42
C PHE A 216 -4.77 13.21 -3.37
N LEU A 217 -4.46 12.82 -2.13
CA LEU A 217 -5.43 12.74 -1.03
C LEU A 217 -6.08 14.09 -0.73
N ASP A 218 -5.33 15.19 -0.83
CA ASP A 218 -5.86 16.54 -0.63
C ASP A 218 -6.77 16.99 -1.78
N SER A 219 -6.56 16.47 -2.99
CA SER A 219 -7.43 16.73 -4.13
C SER A 219 -8.79 16.06 -4.01
N GLU A 220 -8.87 14.89 -3.37
CA GLU A 220 -10.13 14.17 -3.12
C GLU A 220 -11.04 14.82 -2.06
N LYS A 221 -10.50 15.73 -1.24
CA LYS A 221 -11.26 16.45 -0.19
C LYS A 221 -12.00 17.69 -0.72
N LYS A 222 -11.75 18.08 -1.98
CA LYS A 222 -12.34 19.25 -2.63
C LYS A 222 -13.61 18.89 -3.39
#